data_79499a78e75934c0f9ca22c1276c1bdb
#
_entry.id   79499a78e75934c0f9ca22c1276c1bdb
#
_cell.length_a   1.000
_cell.length_b   1.000
_cell.length_c   1.000
_cell.angle_alpha   90.00
_cell.angle_beta   90.00
_cell.angle_gamma   90.00
#
_symmetry.space_group_name_H-M   'P 1'
#
loop_
_entity.id
_entity.type
_entity.pdbx_description
1 polymer ?
#
loop_
_entity_poly.entity_id
_entity_poly.type
_entity_poly.pdbx_seq_one_letter_code
_entity_poly.pdbx_strand_id
1 'polypeptide(L)'
;TIVALQLASSQASPRVMRTFARDRMVHATLAVFVGTFAYALTVLRTVQDGTVLTDPQVPRIAVTLASLLTLVSVVMLTFFLAHLSRQLRVETVMRQVNRETSATIGLVGSTENTGIHDVSDVVRPSRVELSLAQGSGFIQGVDRSQLLTIAVRHDIVIEEEHAVGYNVIRDTPVARWWPSDTSRHPEADEIATIGREIAPAFSLNYERTASQDIGFGIRQLADIATRAVSPGVNDPTTAVHALGYLAAILAEFNDLPPQAVALVDDQDSLRVILCANEFASLMEAAVEQPRRYGVSDPDVAARLFQLIRELAYRTTEPD
;
A
#
# COMPACT_ATOMS: atom_id res chain seq x y z
N THR A 1 1.50 18.41 21.04
CA THR A 1 1.92 17.30 20.15
C THR A 1 1.02 16.08 20.31
N ILE A 2 0.77 15.57 21.54
CA ILE A 2 -0.11 14.39 21.76
C ILE A 2 -1.55 14.68 21.30
N VAL A 3 -2.11 15.85 21.58
CA VAL A 3 -3.46 16.24 21.16
C VAL A 3 -3.55 16.39 19.65
N ALA A 4 -2.54 16.95 18.98
CA ALA A 4 -2.49 17.01 17.53
C ALA A 4 -2.34 15.62 16.90
N LEU A 5 -1.57 14.72 17.52
CA LEU A 5 -1.44 13.33 17.12
C LEU A 5 -2.74 12.55 17.33
N GLN A 6 -3.48 12.83 18.40
CA GLN A 6 -4.75 12.21 18.75
C GLN A 6 -5.88 12.70 17.83
N LEU A 7 -5.90 14.00 17.48
CA LEU A 7 -6.80 14.54 16.46
C LEU A 7 -6.49 13.98 15.07
N ALA A 8 -5.21 13.89 14.70
CA ALA A 8 -4.77 13.26 13.46
C ALA A 8 -5.09 11.76 13.44
N SER A 9 -4.99 11.06 14.57
CA SER A 9 -5.37 9.64 14.70
C SER A 9 -6.87 9.41 14.59
N SER A 10 -7.71 10.34 15.04
CA SER A 10 -9.15 10.24 14.90
C SER A 10 -9.66 10.60 13.51
N GLN A 11 -8.90 11.40 12.75
CA GLN A 11 -9.25 11.84 11.39
C GLN A 11 -8.47 11.13 10.30
N ALA A 12 -7.28 10.57 10.59
CA ALA A 12 -6.45 9.85 9.63
C ALA A 12 -6.36 8.36 9.96
N SER A 13 -6.21 7.52 8.93
CA SER A 13 -5.94 6.09 9.08
C SER A 13 -4.67 5.85 9.92
N PRO A 14 -4.58 4.77 10.73
CA PRO A 14 -3.37 4.38 11.48
C PRO A 14 -2.08 4.33 10.62
N ARG A 15 -2.22 4.24 9.30
CA ARG A 15 -1.12 4.23 8.32
C ARG A 15 -0.42 5.58 8.14
N VAL A 16 -1.15 6.69 8.24
CA VAL A 16 -0.54 8.04 8.18
C VAL A 16 0.48 8.19 9.31
N MET A 17 0.23 7.58 10.48
CA MET A 17 1.18 7.58 11.60
C MET A 17 2.51 6.89 11.29
N ARG A 18 2.52 5.85 10.44
CA ARG A 18 3.78 5.17 10.05
C ARG A 18 4.62 5.98 9.08
N THR A 19 4.00 6.62 8.10
CA THR A 19 4.69 7.52 7.18
C THR A 19 5.36 8.64 7.98
N PHE A 20 4.66 9.16 8.99
CA PHE A 20 5.19 10.14 9.93
C PHE A 20 6.37 9.62 10.76
N ALA A 21 6.29 8.40 11.30
CA ALA A 21 7.36 7.80 12.08
C ALA A 21 8.64 7.51 11.28
N ARG A 22 8.55 7.43 9.94
CA ARG A 22 9.71 7.23 9.03
C ARG A 22 10.20 8.52 8.37
N ASP A 23 9.58 9.66 8.67
CA ASP A 23 9.94 10.95 8.07
C ASP A 23 11.30 11.43 8.57
N ARG A 24 12.22 11.66 7.63
CA ARG A 24 13.58 12.19 7.93
C ARG A 24 13.54 13.54 8.62
N MET A 25 12.54 14.38 8.31
CA MET A 25 12.39 15.70 8.94
C MET A 25 12.06 15.58 10.42
N VAL A 26 11.21 14.62 10.81
CA VAL A 26 10.88 14.32 12.20
C VAL A 26 12.14 13.88 12.96
N HIS A 27 12.89 12.93 12.39
CA HIS A 27 14.13 12.45 13.02
C HIS A 27 15.21 13.54 13.14
N ALA A 28 15.39 14.35 12.09
CA ALA A 28 16.34 15.45 12.11
C ALA A 28 15.98 16.49 13.18
N THR A 29 14.69 16.85 13.28
CA THR A 29 14.21 17.79 14.30
C THR A 29 14.44 17.24 15.70
N LEU A 30 14.08 15.99 15.95
CA LEU A 30 14.28 15.34 17.23
C LEU A 30 15.77 15.27 17.60
N ALA A 31 16.65 14.93 16.64
CA ALA A 31 18.09 14.89 16.84
C ALA A 31 18.67 16.27 17.23
N VAL A 32 18.23 17.34 16.55
CA VAL A 32 18.62 18.72 16.88
C VAL A 32 18.18 19.08 18.30
N PHE A 33 16.93 18.76 18.69
CA PHE A 33 16.45 19.05 20.05
C PHE A 33 17.24 18.31 21.11
N VAL A 34 17.41 16.98 20.96
CA VAL A 34 18.15 16.17 21.94
C VAL A 34 19.61 16.60 22.01
N GLY A 35 20.24 16.86 20.87
CA GLY A 35 21.61 17.33 20.81
C GLY A 35 21.79 18.69 21.45
N THR A 36 20.91 19.67 21.19
CA THR A 36 20.92 21.00 21.82
C THR A 36 20.72 20.89 23.33
N PHE A 37 19.77 20.08 23.78
CA PHE A 37 19.50 19.87 25.20
C PHE A 37 20.69 19.25 25.91
N ALA A 38 21.29 18.19 25.38
CA ALA A 38 22.47 17.53 25.95
C ALA A 38 23.67 18.50 26.02
N TYR A 39 23.87 19.28 24.93
CA TYR A 39 24.92 20.29 24.90
C TYR A 39 24.69 21.40 25.96
N ALA A 40 23.48 21.94 26.04
CA ALA A 40 23.13 22.98 27.01
C ALA A 40 23.32 22.51 28.46
N LEU A 41 22.93 21.27 28.79
CA LEU A 41 23.15 20.66 30.09
C LEU A 41 24.64 20.53 30.40
N THR A 42 25.44 20.14 29.40
CA THR A 42 26.91 20.01 29.58
C THR A 42 27.54 21.37 29.83
N VAL A 43 27.14 22.40 29.07
CA VAL A 43 27.61 23.77 29.25
C VAL A 43 27.19 24.31 30.63
N LEU A 44 25.95 24.10 31.05
CA LEU A 44 25.45 24.53 32.36
C LEU A 44 26.27 23.91 33.49
N ARG A 45 26.69 22.65 33.36
CA ARG A 45 27.55 21.98 34.36
C ARG A 45 28.95 22.56 34.42
N THR A 46 29.44 23.19 33.35
CA THR A 46 30.79 23.82 33.31
C THR A 46 30.81 25.27 33.79
N VAL A 47 29.65 25.90 33.95
CA VAL A 47 29.51 27.24 34.50
C VAL A 47 29.66 27.15 36.03
N GLN A 48 30.66 27.79 36.59
CA GLN A 48 30.87 27.86 38.04
C GLN A 48 30.67 29.30 38.52
N ASP A 49 29.86 29.42 39.55
CA ASP A 49 29.70 30.68 40.22
C ASP A 49 31.02 31.06 40.96
N GLY A 50 31.48 32.30 40.78
CA GLY A 50 32.64 32.81 41.53
C GLY A 50 32.37 32.82 43.02
N THR A 51 33.37 32.43 43.81
CA THR A 51 33.40 32.63 45.28
C THR A 51 34.25 33.83 45.61
N VAL A 52 34.21 34.25 46.85
CA VAL A 52 35.00 35.43 47.35
C VAL A 52 36.49 35.30 47.01
N LEU A 53 36.99 34.13 46.66
CA LEU A 53 38.40 33.81 46.37
C LEU A 53 38.68 33.36 44.94
N THR A 54 37.67 33.22 44.09
CA THR A 54 37.82 32.74 42.70
C THR A 54 36.94 33.54 41.76
N ASP A 55 37.51 34.00 40.63
CA ASP A 55 36.76 34.67 39.57
C ASP A 55 35.75 33.72 38.88
N PRO A 56 34.57 34.22 38.51
CA PRO A 56 33.56 33.39 37.81
C PRO A 56 34.10 32.94 36.46
N GLN A 57 34.18 31.64 36.26
CA GLN A 57 34.63 31.06 34.97
C GLN A 57 33.42 30.74 34.12
N VAL A 58 33.14 31.59 33.15
CA VAL A 58 32.08 31.38 32.16
C VAL A 58 32.73 31.05 30.80
N PRO A 59 32.55 29.84 30.27
CA PRO A 59 33.08 29.46 28.96
C PRO A 59 32.31 30.17 27.86
N ARG A 60 32.68 31.41 27.51
CA ARG A 60 31.96 32.31 26.59
C ARG A 60 31.66 31.67 25.25
N ILE A 61 32.59 30.92 24.66
CA ILE A 61 32.43 30.23 23.37
C ILE A 61 31.33 29.14 23.49
N ALA A 62 31.38 28.34 24.56
CA ALA A 62 30.41 27.27 24.77
C ALA A 62 28.99 27.80 25.00
N VAL A 63 28.87 28.90 25.77
CA VAL A 63 27.56 29.57 25.98
C VAL A 63 27.03 30.18 24.70
N THR A 64 27.90 30.84 23.90
CA THR A 64 27.48 31.41 22.61
C THR A 64 26.99 30.30 21.64
N LEU A 65 27.70 29.16 21.59
CA LEU A 65 27.30 28.02 20.78
C LEU A 65 25.99 27.41 21.29
N ALA A 66 25.80 27.29 22.62
CA ALA A 66 24.53 26.84 23.20
C ALA A 66 23.37 27.76 22.80
N SER A 67 23.56 29.06 22.85
CA SER A 67 22.57 30.06 22.44
C SER A 67 22.23 29.94 20.94
N LEU A 68 23.24 29.74 20.08
CA LEU A 68 23.06 29.53 18.66
C LEU A 68 22.30 28.24 18.37
N LEU A 69 22.64 27.13 19.02
CA LEU A 69 21.95 25.85 18.90
C LEU A 69 20.48 25.95 19.36
N THR A 70 20.22 26.71 20.42
CA THR A 70 18.86 26.99 20.89
C THR A 70 18.06 27.74 19.83
N LEU A 71 18.64 28.78 19.22
CA LEU A 71 18.00 29.52 18.13
C LEU A 71 17.70 28.61 16.94
N VAL A 72 18.65 27.77 16.54
CA VAL A 72 18.47 26.77 15.48
C VAL A 72 17.33 25.80 15.83
N SER A 73 17.25 25.35 17.08
CA SER A 73 16.16 24.49 17.55
C SER A 73 14.77 25.15 17.41
N VAL A 74 14.66 26.44 17.79
CA VAL A 74 13.39 27.19 17.65
C VAL A 74 12.97 27.31 16.17
N VAL A 75 13.94 27.67 15.30
CA VAL A 75 13.68 27.73 13.85
C VAL A 75 13.26 26.36 13.31
N MET A 76 13.97 25.31 13.71
CA MET A 76 13.65 23.93 13.29
C MET A 76 12.26 23.49 13.77
N LEU A 77 11.85 23.89 14.98
CA LEU A 77 10.49 23.65 15.48
C LEU A 77 9.43 24.32 14.61
N THR A 78 9.68 25.55 14.19
CA THR A 78 8.74 26.28 13.32
C THR A 78 8.58 25.59 11.97
N PHE A 79 9.69 25.17 11.36
CA PHE A 79 9.66 24.38 10.13
C PHE A 79 8.97 23.02 10.32
N PHE A 80 9.22 22.35 11.44
CA PHE A 80 8.57 21.08 11.78
C PHE A 80 7.05 21.24 11.90
N LEU A 81 6.56 22.27 12.60
CA LEU A 81 5.13 22.53 12.74
C LEU A 81 4.47 22.84 11.38
N ALA A 82 5.16 23.63 10.54
CA ALA A 82 4.68 23.93 9.18
C ALA A 82 4.69 22.67 8.28
N HIS A 83 5.67 21.79 8.42
CA HIS A 83 5.75 20.52 7.72
C HIS A 83 4.63 19.56 8.15
N LEU A 84 4.45 19.42 9.46
CA LEU A 84 3.39 18.61 10.06
C LEU A 84 2.00 19.05 9.59
N SER A 85 1.73 20.36 9.62
CA SER A 85 0.46 20.94 9.17
C SER A 85 0.16 20.63 7.70
N ARG A 86 1.19 20.54 6.85
CA ARG A 86 1.04 20.21 5.42
C ARG A 86 0.82 18.72 5.19
N GLN A 87 1.46 17.85 5.97
CA GLN A 87 1.31 16.40 5.84
C GLN A 87 -0.06 15.88 6.30
N LEU A 88 -0.69 16.59 7.23
CA LEU A 88 -2.02 16.23 7.75
C LEU A 88 -3.19 16.65 6.84
N ARG A 89 -2.91 17.31 5.72
CA ARG A 89 -3.97 17.67 4.77
C ARG A 89 -4.45 16.43 4.01
N VAL A 90 -5.75 16.18 4.05
CA VAL A 90 -6.39 15.04 3.39
C VAL A 90 -6.08 15.00 1.89
N GLU A 91 -6.00 16.18 1.22
CA GLU A 91 -5.64 16.30 -0.19
C GLU A 91 -4.22 15.79 -0.47
N THR A 92 -3.28 15.98 0.46
CA THR A 92 -1.91 15.47 0.31
C THR A 92 -1.90 13.95 0.37
N VAL A 93 -2.67 13.36 1.29
CA VAL A 93 -2.83 11.91 1.42
C VAL A 93 -3.48 11.32 0.17
N MET A 94 -4.60 11.88 -0.29
CA MET A 94 -5.28 11.41 -1.51
C MET A 94 -4.36 11.44 -2.73
N ARG A 95 -3.60 12.53 -2.88
CA ARG A 95 -2.63 12.69 -3.98
C ARG A 95 -1.50 11.68 -3.91
N GLN A 96 -1.02 11.36 -2.70
CA GLN A 96 0.00 10.33 -2.50
C GLN A 96 -0.55 8.95 -2.85
N VAL A 97 -1.73 8.58 -2.34
CA VAL A 97 -2.40 7.31 -2.65
C VAL A 97 -2.60 7.16 -4.16
N ASN A 98 -3.08 8.23 -4.82
CA ASN A 98 -3.26 8.22 -6.27
C ASN A 98 -1.94 7.91 -7.00
N ARG A 99 -0.84 8.60 -6.65
CA ARG A 99 0.48 8.39 -7.29
C ARG A 99 1.00 6.97 -7.06
N GLU A 100 0.87 6.44 -5.85
CA GLU A 100 1.32 5.08 -5.52
C GLU A 100 0.49 4.05 -6.31
N THR A 101 -0.81 4.25 -6.41
CA THR A 101 -1.71 3.35 -7.16
C THR A 101 -1.44 3.42 -8.67
N SER A 102 -1.29 4.63 -9.24
CA SER A 102 -0.91 4.81 -10.65
C SER A 102 0.45 4.17 -10.96
N ALA A 103 1.42 4.29 -10.05
CA ALA A 103 2.71 3.60 -10.23
C ALA A 103 2.56 2.08 -10.24
N THR A 104 1.68 1.53 -9.38
CA THR A 104 1.37 0.09 -9.36
C THR A 104 0.66 -0.35 -10.65
N ILE A 105 -0.29 0.44 -11.15
CA ILE A 105 -0.95 0.20 -12.44
C ILE A 105 0.08 0.18 -13.58
N GLY A 106 0.99 1.17 -13.61
CA GLY A 106 2.07 1.22 -14.60
C GLY A 106 3.00 0.00 -14.54
N LEU A 107 3.32 -0.50 -13.34
CA LEU A 107 4.11 -1.72 -13.17
C LEU A 107 3.37 -2.96 -13.70
N VAL A 108 2.08 -3.10 -13.38
CA VAL A 108 1.25 -4.20 -13.89
C VAL A 108 1.15 -4.14 -15.41
N GLY A 109 0.94 -2.95 -16.00
CA GLY A 109 0.86 -2.77 -17.45
C GLY A 109 2.18 -2.94 -18.20
N SER A 110 3.33 -2.72 -17.53
CA SER A 110 4.67 -2.88 -18.12
C SER A 110 5.24 -4.28 -18.01
N THR A 111 4.65 -5.16 -17.20
CA THR A 111 5.05 -6.56 -17.17
C THR A 111 4.80 -7.15 -18.55
N GLU A 112 5.84 -7.63 -19.21
CA GLU A 112 5.74 -8.21 -20.55
C GLU A 112 4.55 -9.16 -20.60
N ASN A 113 3.63 -8.85 -21.51
CA ASN A 113 2.34 -9.53 -21.62
C ASN A 113 2.53 -10.87 -22.38
N THR A 114 3.60 -11.61 -22.03
CA THR A 114 3.90 -12.94 -22.54
C THR A 114 3.05 -13.94 -21.77
N GLY A 115 1.82 -14.15 -22.25
CA GLY A 115 0.91 -15.09 -21.59
C GLY A 115 -0.41 -15.24 -22.33
N ILE A 116 -1.25 -16.10 -21.77
CA ILE A 116 -2.61 -16.37 -22.27
C ILE A 116 -3.56 -15.34 -21.65
N HIS A 117 -4.45 -14.77 -22.47
CA HIS A 117 -5.42 -13.76 -22.04
C HIS A 117 -6.81 -14.36 -21.72
N ASP A 118 -7.02 -15.63 -22.04
CA ASP A 118 -8.26 -16.35 -21.75
C ASP A 118 -7.95 -17.77 -21.27
N VAL A 119 -8.46 -18.12 -20.11
CA VAL A 119 -8.31 -19.46 -19.49
C VAL A 119 -9.66 -20.15 -19.28
N SER A 120 -10.72 -19.64 -19.93
CA SER A 120 -12.07 -20.21 -19.83
C SER A 120 -12.12 -21.66 -20.29
N ASP A 121 -11.32 -22.03 -21.31
CA ASP A 121 -11.24 -23.36 -21.88
C ASP A 121 -10.27 -24.30 -21.11
N VAL A 122 -9.59 -23.83 -20.09
CA VAL A 122 -8.68 -24.66 -19.29
C VAL A 122 -9.49 -25.62 -18.42
N VAL A 123 -9.42 -26.91 -18.78
CA VAL A 123 -10.07 -27.97 -18.01
C VAL A 123 -9.24 -28.25 -16.76
N ARG A 124 -9.77 -27.88 -15.61
CA ARG A 124 -9.16 -28.21 -14.32
C ARG A 124 -9.45 -29.68 -14.00
N PRO A 125 -8.43 -30.47 -13.62
CA PRO A 125 -8.65 -31.86 -13.26
C PRO A 125 -9.48 -31.95 -11.97
N SER A 126 -10.17 -33.08 -11.80
CA SER A 126 -10.95 -33.34 -10.58
C SER A 126 -10.09 -33.49 -9.32
N ARG A 127 -8.81 -33.81 -9.50
CA ARG A 127 -7.82 -33.89 -8.42
C ARG A 127 -6.79 -32.80 -8.58
N VAL A 128 -6.72 -31.94 -7.58
CA VAL A 128 -5.71 -30.88 -7.45
C VAL A 128 -5.04 -31.03 -6.10
N GLU A 129 -3.77 -30.69 -6.06
CA GLU A 129 -3.00 -30.62 -4.81
C GLU A 129 -2.92 -29.17 -4.32
N LEU A 130 -2.72 -28.97 -3.02
CA LEU A 130 -2.76 -27.65 -2.40
C LEU A 130 -1.38 -27.24 -1.90
N SER A 131 -1.02 -25.98 -2.14
CA SER A 131 0.08 -25.33 -1.44
C SER A 131 -0.50 -24.43 -0.34
N LEU A 132 -0.08 -24.64 0.89
CA LEU A 132 -0.66 -23.99 2.07
C LEU A 132 0.18 -22.80 2.54
N ALA A 133 -0.49 -21.77 3.04
CA ALA A 133 0.14 -20.60 3.62
C ALA A 133 1.02 -20.97 4.81
N GLN A 134 2.27 -20.51 4.83
CA GLN A 134 3.22 -20.75 5.93
C GLN A 134 2.96 -19.83 7.16
N GLY A 135 2.12 -18.83 7.00
CA GLY A 135 1.76 -17.85 8.02
C GLY A 135 0.38 -17.27 7.80
N SER A 136 -0.09 -16.45 8.74
CA SER A 136 -1.33 -15.67 8.59
C SER A 136 -0.99 -14.23 8.26
N GLY A 137 -1.78 -13.60 7.38
CA GLY A 137 -1.60 -12.20 6.98
C GLY A 137 -2.12 -11.91 5.58
N PHE A 138 -1.83 -10.71 5.10
CA PHE A 138 -2.17 -10.31 3.74
C PHE A 138 -1.09 -10.76 2.77
N ILE A 139 -1.47 -11.26 1.61
CA ILE A 139 -0.57 -11.49 0.49
C ILE A 139 -0.12 -10.09 0.00
N GLN A 140 1.16 -9.75 0.21
CA GLN A 140 1.73 -8.45 -0.22
C GLN A 140 2.26 -8.48 -1.64
N GLY A 141 2.59 -9.68 -2.13
CA GLY A 141 3.10 -9.89 -3.47
C GLY A 141 3.26 -11.36 -3.77
N VAL A 142 3.26 -11.68 -5.05
CA VAL A 142 3.51 -13.01 -5.58
C VAL A 142 4.70 -12.94 -6.53
N ASP A 143 5.70 -13.76 -6.29
CA ASP A 143 6.83 -13.94 -7.22
C ASP A 143 6.43 -14.94 -8.31
N ARG A 144 5.85 -14.40 -9.38
CA ARG A 144 5.35 -15.16 -10.52
C ARG A 144 6.46 -15.80 -11.34
N SER A 145 7.65 -15.21 -11.34
CA SER A 145 8.83 -15.80 -11.99
C SER A 145 9.31 -17.05 -11.26
N GLN A 146 9.27 -17.03 -9.93
CA GLN A 146 9.54 -18.20 -9.12
C GLN A 146 8.49 -19.30 -9.35
N LEU A 147 7.19 -18.94 -9.38
CA LEU A 147 6.11 -19.90 -9.68
C LEU A 147 6.30 -20.54 -11.05
N LEU A 148 6.61 -19.76 -12.09
CA LEU A 148 6.88 -20.27 -13.43
C LEU A 148 8.08 -21.25 -13.42
N THR A 149 9.16 -20.89 -12.75
CA THR A 149 10.35 -21.74 -12.64
C THR A 149 10.04 -23.09 -11.96
N ILE A 150 9.23 -23.07 -10.90
CA ILE A 150 8.79 -24.29 -10.20
C ILE A 150 7.90 -25.12 -11.10
N ALA A 151 6.93 -24.49 -11.78
CA ALA A 151 5.98 -25.15 -12.65
C ALA A 151 6.70 -25.88 -13.81
N VAL A 152 7.67 -25.24 -14.44
CA VAL A 152 8.48 -25.85 -15.51
C VAL A 152 9.32 -26.99 -14.98
N ARG A 153 10.00 -26.80 -13.83
CA ARG A 153 10.88 -27.83 -13.22
C ARG A 153 10.18 -29.13 -12.90
N HIS A 154 8.96 -29.03 -12.35
CA HIS A 154 8.17 -30.19 -11.90
C HIS A 154 7.16 -30.68 -12.93
N ASP A 155 7.08 -30.03 -14.09
CA ASP A 155 6.08 -30.27 -15.15
C ASP A 155 4.65 -30.26 -14.59
N ILE A 156 4.28 -29.14 -13.96
CA ILE A 156 2.99 -28.90 -13.32
C ILE A 156 2.36 -27.61 -13.81
N VAL A 157 1.07 -27.47 -13.55
CA VAL A 157 0.32 -26.20 -13.65
C VAL A 157 0.02 -25.73 -12.24
N ILE A 158 0.28 -24.44 -11.95
CA ILE A 158 0.00 -23.80 -10.67
C ILE A 158 -1.10 -22.76 -10.88
N GLU A 159 -2.12 -22.75 -10.04
CA GLU A 159 -3.20 -21.75 -10.04
C GLU A 159 -3.16 -20.95 -8.74
N GLU A 160 -3.05 -19.61 -8.84
CA GLU A 160 -3.15 -18.71 -7.69
C GLU A 160 -4.57 -18.80 -7.12
N GLU A 161 -4.72 -19.07 -5.81
CA GLU A 161 -6.05 -19.15 -5.15
C GLU A 161 -6.62 -17.77 -4.85
N HIS A 162 -5.75 -16.81 -4.55
CA HIS A 162 -6.13 -15.49 -4.08
C HIS A 162 -5.26 -14.39 -4.69
N ALA A 163 -5.89 -13.26 -5.01
CA ALA A 163 -5.19 -12.07 -5.47
C ALA A 163 -4.34 -11.44 -4.36
N VAL A 164 -3.35 -10.63 -4.76
CA VAL A 164 -2.60 -9.78 -3.85
C VAL A 164 -3.56 -8.87 -3.07
N GLY A 165 -3.31 -8.74 -1.77
CA GLY A 165 -4.17 -8.00 -0.84
C GLY A 165 -5.21 -8.85 -0.11
N TYR A 166 -5.37 -10.13 -0.47
CA TYR A 166 -6.24 -11.06 0.26
C TYR A 166 -5.60 -11.46 1.60
N ASN A 167 -6.44 -11.65 2.62
CA ASN A 167 -5.98 -12.10 3.94
C ASN A 167 -6.11 -13.61 4.04
N VAL A 168 -4.99 -14.29 4.27
CA VAL A 168 -4.93 -15.73 4.45
C VAL A 168 -4.61 -16.10 5.89
N ILE A 169 -5.03 -17.30 6.28
CA ILE A 169 -4.72 -17.89 7.58
C ILE A 169 -3.71 -19.00 7.34
N ARG A 170 -2.80 -19.23 8.28
CA ARG A 170 -1.84 -20.34 8.23
C ARG A 170 -2.58 -21.65 7.93
N ASP A 171 -1.95 -22.49 7.12
CA ASP A 171 -2.45 -23.79 6.70
C ASP A 171 -3.72 -23.76 5.83
N THR A 172 -4.10 -22.57 5.29
CA THR A 172 -5.12 -22.46 4.23
C THR A 172 -4.47 -22.38 2.85
N PRO A 173 -5.17 -22.79 1.77
CA PRO A 173 -4.60 -22.77 0.43
C PRO A 173 -4.21 -21.36 -0.03
N VAL A 174 -3.04 -21.21 -0.67
CA VAL A 174 -2.60 -20.02 -1.39
C VAL A 174 -2.46 -20.31 -2.87
N ALA A 175 -2.27 -21.56 -3.26
CA ALA A 175 -2.27 -22.02 -4.64
C ALA A 175 -2.78 -23.46 -4.71
N ARG A 176 -3.36 -23.79 -5.89
CA ARG A 176 -3.63 -25.15 -6.32
C ARG A 176 -2.60 -25.53 -7.38
N TRP A 177 -2.32 -26.81 -7.53
CA TRP A 177 -1.47 -27.26 -8.59
C TRP A 177 -1.80 -28.70 -9.00
N TRP A 178 -1.44 -29.07 -10.22
CA TRP A 178 -1.61 -30.41 -10.77
C TRP A 178 -0.54 -30.70 -11.82
N PRO A 179 -0.20 -31.98 -12.07
CA PRO A 179 0.71 -32.34 -13.14
C PRO A 179 0.16 -31.93 -14.52
N SER A 180 1.04 -31.49 -15.43
CA SER A 180 0.63 -31.18 -16.82
C SER A 180 0.03 -32.41 -17.51
N ASP A 181 0.59 -33.61 -17.26
CA ASP A 181 -0.07 -34.86 -17.56
C ASP A 181 -1.02 -35.24 -16.41
N THR A 182 -2.30 -35.00 -16.60
CA THR A 182 -3.36 -35.26 -15.60
C THR A 182 -3.54 -36.74 -15.26
N SER A 183 -2.94 -37.67 -16.03
CA SER A 183 -2.91 -39.11 -15.74
C SER A 183 -1.85 -39.46 -14.68
N ARG A 184 -0.86 -38.58 -14.48
CA ARG A 184 0.20 -38.74 -13.46
C ARG A 184 -0.37 -38.49 -12.08
N HIS A 185 -0.03 -39.36 -11.13
CA HIS A 185 -0.39 -39.20 -9.72
C HIS A 185 0.89 -39.02 -8.89
N PRO A 186 1.18 -37.78 -8.38
CA PRO A 186 2.35 -37.54 -7.54
C PRO A 186 2.28 -38.32 -6.23
N GLU A 187 3.43 -38.76 -5.74
CA GLU A 187 3.54 -39.40 -4.43
C GLU A 187 3.46 -38.36 -3.29
N ALA A 188 3.14 -38.81 -2.07
CA ALA A 188 2.93 -37.91 -0.92
C ALA A 188 4.17 -37.05 -0.61
N ASP A 189 5.37 -37.57 -0.75
CA ASP A 189 6.63 -36.86 -0.52
C ASP A 189 6.88 -35.80 -1.59
N GLU A 190 6.51 -36.09 -2.84
CA GLU A 190 6.56 -35.14 -3.95
C GLU A 190 5.56 -34.00 -3.74
N ILE A 191 4.32 -34.31 -3.35
CA ILE A 191 3.28 -33.32 -3.03
C ILE A 191 3.78 -32.38 -1.93
N ALA A 192 4.34 -32.95 -0.83
CA ALA A 192 4.85 -32.14 0.27
C ALA A 192 6.06 -31.28 -0.14
N THR A 193 6.87 -31.74 -1.06
CA THR A 193 8.06 -31.01 -1.55
C THR A 193 7.65 -29.85 -2.44
N ILE A 194 6.81 -30.08 -3.44
CA ILE A 194 6.30 -29.06 -4.36
C ILE A 194 5.53 -27.98 -3.59
N GLY A 195 4.64 -28.38 -2.67
CA GLY A 195 3.87 -27.42 -1.86
C GLY A 195 4.76 -26.51 -1.01
N ARG A 196 5.88 -27.04 -0.48
CA ARG A 196 6.87 -26.24 0.26
C ARG A 196 7.71 -25.32 -0.63
N GLU A 197 7.92 -25.65 -1.90
CA GLU A 197 8.61 -24.79 -2.85
C GLU A 197 7.70 -23.63 -3.35
N ILE A 198 6.40 -23.90 -3.54
CA ILE A 198 5.42 -22.92 -4.02
C ILE A 198 5.11 -21.85 -2.94
N ALA A 199 4.89 -22.27 -1.70
CA ALA A 199 4.41 -21.37 -0.64
C ALA A 199 5.27 -20.11 -0.41
N PRO A 200 6.63 -20.15 -0.46
CA PRO A 200 7.47 -18.96 -0.30
C PRO A 200 7.35 -17.93 -1.40
N ALA A 201 6.79 -18.28 -2.58
CA ALA A 201 6.51 -17.31 -3.64
C ALA A 201 5.43 -16.30 -3.24
N PHE A 202 4.61 -16.63 -2.23
CA PHE A 202 3.60 -15.75 -1.67
C PHE A 202 4.16 -15.02 -0.43
N SER A 203 4.50 -13.75 -0.58
CA SER A 203 4.98 -12.95 0.55
C SER A 203 3.82 -12.51 1.44
N LEU A 204 3.85 -12.93 2.71
CA LEU A 204 2.78 -12.65 3.68
C LEU A 204 3.24 -11.62 4.70
N ASN A 205 2.34 -10.69 5.07
CA ASN A 205 2.58 -9.75 6.15
C ASN A 205 1.25 -9.36 6.81
N TYR A 206 1.31 -8.83 8.05
CA TYR A 206 0.13 -8.39 8.78
C TYR A 206 -0.51 -7.11 8.21
N GLU A 207 0.13 -6.45 7.24
CA GLU A 207 -0.40 -5.25 6.58
C GLU A 207 -0.36 -5.37 5.06
N ARG A 208 -1.34 -4.71 4.41
CA ARG A 208 -1.35 -4.50 2.97
C ARG A 208 -0.36 -3.40 2.57
N THR A 209 0.22 -3.52 1.39
CA THR A 209 1.08 -2.50 0.76
C THR A 209 0.59 -2.24 -0.66
N ALA A 210 0.94 -1.06 -1.21
CA ALA A 210 0.56 -0.69 -2.57
C ALA A 210 1.45 -1.33 -3.66
N SER A 211 2.47 -2.12 -3.31
CA SER A 211 3.52 -2.53 -4.26
C SER A 211 3.03 -3.40 -5.43
N GLN A 212 2.01 -4.21 -5.22
CA GLN A 212 1.35 -5.02 -6.27
C GLN A 212 -0.19 -5.01 -6.12
N ASP A 213 -0.74 -4.17 -5.23
CA ASP A 213 -2.14 -4.20 -4.82
C ASP A 213 -2.86 -2.90 -5.23
N ILE A 214 -3.40 -2.88 -6.45
CA ILE A 214 -4.20 -1.77 -6.97
C ILE A 214 -5.45 -1.56 -6.10
N GLY A 215 -6.12 -2.66 -5.70
CA GLY A 215 -7.33 -2.63 -4.86
C GLY A 215 -7.11 -1.97 -3.51
N PHE A 216 -5.87 -1.96 -3.00
CA PHE A 216 -5.51 -1.29 -1.78
C PHE A 216 -5.61 0.24 -1.87
N GLY A 217 -5.07 0.86 -2.93
CA GLY A 217 -5.18 2.28 -3.15
C GLY A 217 -6.62 2.72 -3.39
N ILE A 218 -7.38 1.95 -4.18
CA ILE A 218 -8.81 2.17 -4.38
C ILE A 218 -9.55 2.15 -3.04
N ARG A 219 -9.29 1.15 -2.19
CA ARG A 219 -9.93 1.05 -0.87
C ARG A 219 -9.57 2.23 0.03
N GLN A 220 -8.33 2.69 0.02
CA GLN A 220 -7.93 3.86 0.81
C GLN A 220 -8.69 5.13 0.41
N LEU A 221 -8.86 5.39 -0.88
CA LEU A 221 -9.63 6.54 -1.37
C LEU A 221 -11.13 6.39 -1.09
N ALA A 222 -11.68 5.19 -1.26
CA ALA A 222 -13.07 4.89 -0.91
C ALA A 222 -13.35 5.08 0.59
N ASP A 223 -12.41 4.67 1.45
CA ASP A 223 -12.50 4.87 2.91
C ASP A 223 -12.45 6.37 3.26
N ILE A 224 -11.63 7.18 2.56
CA ILE A 224 -11.60 8.65 2.73
C ILE A 224 -12.94 9.24 2.32
N ALA A 225 -13.47 8.89 1.13
CA ALA A 225 -14.76 9.37 0.65
C ALA A 225 -15.89 9.02 1.63
N THR A 226 -15.95 7.77 2.07
CA THR A 226 -16.96 7.27 3.02
C THR A 226 -16.90 7.98 4.37
N ARG A 227 -15.69 8.20 4.90
CA ARG A 227 -15.50 8.95 6.15
C ARG A 227 -15.93 10.41 6.01
N ALA A 228 -15.63 11.04 4.89
CA ALA A 228 -15.97 12.43 4.63
C ALA A 228 -17.50 12.66 4.69
N VAL A 229 -18.30 11.72 4.17
CA VAL A 229 -19.78 11.80 4.22
C VAL A 229 -20.38 11.24 5.51
N SER A 230 -19.57 10.79 6.46
CA SER A 230 -20.10 10.30 7.74
C SER A 230 -20.73 11.46 8.54
N PRO A 231 -21.79 11.20 9.34
CA PRO A 231 -22.49 12.25 10.08
C PRO A 231 -21.59 13.06 11.03
N GLY A 232 -20.48 12.49 11.48
CA GLY A 232 -19.55 13.18 12.39
C GLY A 232 -18.54 14.08 11.69
N VAL A 233 -18.33 13.93 10.37
CA VAL A 233 -17.39 14.75 9.57
C VAL A 233 -18.15 15.70 8.67
N ASN A 234 -19.11 15.18 7.90
CA ASN A 234 -20.00 15.92 7.00
C ASN A 234 -19.27 16.90 6.06
N ASP A 235 -18.30 16.38 5.31
CA ASP A 235 -17.47 17.09 4.32
C ASP A 235 -17.67 16.51 2.91
N PRO A 236 -18.78 16.85 2.22
CA PRO A 236 -19.05 16.36 0.87
C PRO A 236 -17.96 16.75 -0.14
N THR A 237 -17.32 17.89 0.04
CA THR A 237 -16.26 18.37 -0.86
C THR A 237 -15.09 17.41 -0.90
N THR A 238 -14.61 16.94 0.26
CA THR A 238 -13.55 15.92 0.34
C THR A 238 -14.00 14.61 -0.29
N ALA A 239 -15.26 14.20 -0.10
CA ALA A 239 -15.80 13.00 -0.74
C ALA A 239 -15.80 13.10 -2.27
N VAL A 240 -16.26 14.22 -2.82
CA VAL A 240 -16.25 14.51 -4.26
C VAL A 240 -14.83 14.47 -4.84
N HIS A 241 -13.85 15.03 -4.12
CA HIS A 241 -12.43 14.97 -4.52
C HIS A 241 -11.88 13.52 -4.52
N ALA A 242 -12.19 12.75 -3.48
CA ALA A 242 -11.77 11.34 -3.40
C ALA A 242 -12.38 10.49 -4.54
N LEU A 243 -13.66 10.71 -4.84
CA LEU A 243 -14.33 10.08 -5.99
C LEU A 243 -13.71 10.52 -7.34
N GLY A 244 -13.16 11.74 -7.40
CA GLY A 244 -12.39 12.22 -8.55
C GLY A 244 -11.12 11.40 -8.78
N TYR A 245 -10.36 11.15 -7.73
CA TYR A 245 -9.17 10.29 -7.80
C TYR A 245 -9.52 8.83 -8.11
N LEU A 246 -10.60 8.30 -7.55
CA LEU A 246 -11.09 6.96 -7.87
C LEU A 246 -11.44 6.82 -9.35
N ALA A 247 -12.14 7.81 -9.92
CA ALA A 247 -12.45 7.83 -11.35
C ALA A 247 -11.18 7.81 -12.22
N ALA A 248 -10.16 8.60 -11.84
CA ALA A 248 -8.89 8.65 -12.57
C ALA A 248 -8.15 7.31 -12.53
N ILE A 249 -8.06 6.67 -11.35
CA ILE A 249 -7.42 5.36 -11.19
C ILE A 249 -8.14 4.27 -11.98
N LEU A 250 -9.47 4.24 -11.91
CA LEU A 250 -10.28 3.26 -12.66
C LEU A 250 -10.15 3.45 -14.17
N ALA A 251 -10.10 4.69 -14.63
CA ALA A 251 -9.87 5.01 -16.04
C ALA A 251 -8.48 4.55 -16.49
N GLU A 252 -7.44 4.84 -15.70
CA GLU A 252 -6.06 4.42 -15.98
C GLU A 252 -5.93 2.89 -16.03
N PHE A 253 -6.61 2.17 -15.13
CA PHE A 253 -6.64 0.71 -15.14
C PHE A 253 -7.37 0.16 -16.36
N ASN A 254 -8.48 0.79 -16.75
CA ASN A 254 -9.27 0.38 -17.93
C ASN A 254 -8.52 0.60 -19.25
N ASP A 255 -7.59 1.55 -19.29
CA ASP A 255 -6.76 1.82 -20.47
C ASP A 255 -5.59 0.82 -20.62
N LEU A 256 -5.35 -0.03 -19.63
CA LEU A 256 -4.33 -1.07 -19.76
C LEU A 256 -4.73 -2.05 -20.87
N PRO A 257 -3.74 -2.52 -21.64
CA PRO A 257 -3.99 -3.64 -22.56
C PRO A 257 -4.51 -4.85 -21.75
N PRO A 258 -5.23 -5.78 -22.39
CA PRO A 258 -5.68 -7.02 -21.73
C PRO A 258 -4.50 -7.67 -21.00
N GLN A 259 -4.65 -7.89 -19.70
CA GLN A 259 -3.59 -8.49 -18.90
C GLN A 259 -3.55 -10.00 -19.14
N ALA A 260 -2.35 -10.59 -19.17
CA ALA A 260 -2.23 -12.02 -19.18
C ALA A 260 -2.86 -12.59 -17.90
N VAL A 261 -3.75 -13.56 -18.06
CA VAL A 261 -4.38 -14.29 -16.95
C VAL A 261 -3.67 -15.61 -16.67
N ALA A 262 -2.70 -15.99 -17.51
CA ALA A 262 -1.84 -17.14 -17.29
C ALA A 262 -0.46 -16.97 -17.94
N LEU A 263 0.53 -17.63 -17.37
CA LEU A 263 1.90 -17.66 -17.89
C LEU A 263 2.16 -19.01 -18.58
N VAL A 264 2.92 -18.95 -19.67
CA VAL A 264 3.37 -20.11 -20.43
C VAL A 264 4.89 -20.25 -20.34
N ASP A 265 5.39 -21.46 -20.66
CA ASP A 265 6.82 -21.69 -20.81
C ASP A 265 7.30 -21.38 -22.25
N ASP A 266 8.58 -21.61 -22.53
CA ASP A 266 9.20 -21.40 -23.85
C ASP A 266 8.59 -22.27 -24.97
N GLN A 267 7.72 -23.23 -24.63
CA GLN A 267 7.03 -24.13 -25.56
C GLN A 267 5.51 -23.79 -25.68
N ASP A 268 5.11 -22.59 -25.23
CA ASP A 268 3.72 -22.15 -25.15
C ASP A 268 2.82 -23.07 -24.31
N SER A 269 3.39 -23.87 -23.40
CA SER A 269 2.62 -24.70 -22.50
C SER A 269 2.20 -23.92 -21.26
N LEU A 270 0.91 -24.02 -20.89
CA LEU A 270 0.34 -23.37 -19.70
C LEU A 270 1.07 -23.86 -18.43
N ARG A 271 1.54 -22.91 -17.62
CA ARG A 271 2.31 -23.17 -16.38
C ARG A 271 1.73 -22.53 -15.14
N VAL A 272 1.27 -21.27 -15.23
CA VAL A 272 0.72 -20.58 -14.06
C VAL A 272 -0.56 -19.86 -14.44
N ILE A 273 -1.64 -20.11 -13.72
CA ILE A 273 -2.90 -19.37 -13.84
C ILE A 273 -2.91 -18.30 -12.75
N LEU A 274 -3.11 -17.04 -13.15
CA LEU A 274 -2.99 -15.89 -12.29
C LEU A 274 -4.35 -15.48 -11.73
N CYS A 275 -4.40 -15.07 -10.47
CA CYS A 275 -5.54 -14.39 -9.89
C CYS A 275 -5.43 -12.89 -10.20
N ALA A 276 -5.95 -12.48 -11.37
CA ALA A 276 -5.90 -11.09 -11.82
C ALA A 276 -6.97 -10.21 -11.13
N ASN A 277 -6.71 -8.90 -11.09
CA ASN A 277 -7.72 -7.94 -10.66
C ASN A 277 -8.75 -7.75 -11.80
N GLU A 278 -10.01 -7.97 -11.49
CA GLU A 278 -11.11 -7.70 -12.42
C GLU A 278 -11.58 -6.24 -12.27
N PHE A 279 -11.80 -5.55 -13.40
CA PHE A 279 -12.30 -4.17 -13.39
C PHE A 279 -13.61 -4.02 -12.59
N ALA A 280 -14.53 -4.99 -12.73
CA ALA A 280 -15.80 -4.99 -12.01
C ALA A 280 -15.60 -5.00 -10.49
N SER A 281 -14.69 -5.82 -9.98
CA SER A 281 -14.36 -5.90 -8.55
C SER A 281 -13.72 -4.62 -8.03
N LEU A 282 -12.83 -4.00 -8.82
CA LEU A 282 -12.21 -2.72 -8.47
C LEU A 282 -13.23 -1.57 -8.47
N MET A 283 -14.15 -1.56 -9.45
CA MET A 283 -15.25 -0.60 -9.53
C MET A 283 -16.19 -0.72 -8.33
N GLU A 284 -16.59 -1.96 -7.98
CA GLU A 284 -17.42 -2.21 -6.79
C GLU A 284 -16.74 -1.70 -5.52
N ALA A 285 -15.46 -2.03 -5.32
CA ALA A 285 -14.68 -1.57 -4.16
C ALA A 285 -14.59 -0.03 -4.09
N ALA A 286 -14.56 0.65 -5.24
CA ALA A 286 -14.48 2.10 -5.32
C ALA A 286 -15.80 2.80 -4.95
N VAL A 287 -16.95 2.23 -5.36
CA VAL A 287 -18.22 2.96 -5.30
C VAL A 287 -19.19 2.44 -4.24
N GLU A 288 -19.09 1.19 -3.79
CA GLU A 288 -20.09 0.57 -2.91
C GLU A 288 -20.30 1.36 -1.62
N GLN A 289 -19.25 1.61 -0.86
CA GLN A 289 -19.36 2.31 0.41
C GLN A 289 -19.66 3.82 0.25
N PRO A 290 -18.94 4.58 -0.62
CA PRO A 290 -19.29 5.96 -0.86
C PRO A 290 -20.75 6.15 -1.31
N ARG A 291 -21.28 5.26 -2.17
CA ARG A 291 -22.67 5.25 -2.57
C ARG A 291 -23.60 4.99 -1.39
N ARG A 292 -23.29 3.98 -0.58
CA ARG A 292 -24.14 3.56 0.54
C ARG A 292 -24.33 4.65 1.58
N TYR A 293 -23.30 5.43 1.86
CA TYR A 293 -23.32 6.46 2.91
C TYR A 293 -23.44 7.89 2.39
N GLY A 294 -23.13 8.15 1.12
CA GLY A 294 -23.08 9.49 0.56
C GLY A 294 -24.18 9.84 -0.45
N VAL A 295 -25.01 8.87 -0.89
CA VAL A 295 -26.02 9.12 -1.93
C VAL A 295 -27.10 10.11 -1.51
N SER A 296 -27.29 10.36 -0.23
CA SER A 296 -28.21 11.38 0.28
C SER A 296 -27.71 12.81 0.07
N ASP A 297 -26.41 13.02 -0.16
CA ASP A 297 -25.84 14.31 -0.49
C ASP A 297 -25.87 14.51 -2.01
N PRO A 298 -26.47 15.62 -2.52
CA PRO A 298 -26.63 15.85 -3.96
C PRO A 298 -25.31 15.93 -4.73
N ASP A 299 -24.26 16.53 -4.16
CA ASP A 299 -22.97 16.71 -4.82
C ASP A 299 -22.24 15.38 -4.93
N VAL A 300 -22.30 14.55 -3.88
CA VAL A 300 -21.72 13.22 -3.87
C VAL A 300 -22.46 12.29 -4.84
N ALA A 301 -23.80 12.35 -4.86
CA ALA A 301 -24.62 11.60 -5.81
C ALA A 301 -24.30 11.99 -7.26
N ALA A 302 -24.24 13.29 -7.54
CA ALA A 302 -23.87 13.80 -8.87
C ALA A 302 -22.48 13.34 -9.29
N ARG A 303 -21.47 13.36 -8.39
CA ARG A 303 -20.11 12.90 -8.68
C ARG A 303 -20.04 11.38 -8.94
N LEU A 304 -20.83 10.59 -8.21
CA LEU A 304 -20.92 9.13 -8.47
C LEU A 304 -21.49 8.85 -9.87
N PHE A 305 -22.57 9.52 -10.26
CA PHE A 305 -23.11 9.40 -11.62
C PHE A 305 -22.12 9.87 -12.69
N GLN A 306 -21.41 10.97 -12.42
CA GLN A 306 -20.38 11.48 -13.31
C GLN A 306 -19.24 10.47 -13.48
N LEU A 307 -18.75 9.83 -12.41
CA LEU A 307 -17.73 8.78 -12.45
C LEU A 307 -18.15 7.65 -13.39
N ILE A 308 -19.36 7.12 -13.21
CA ILE A 308 -19.88 6.04 -14.07
C ILE A 308 -19.94 6.49 -15.53
N ARG A 309 -20.44 7.72 -15.79
CA ARG A 309 -20.56 8.28 -17.15
C ARG A 309 -19.18 8.46 -17.79
N GLU A 310 -18.20 8.97 -17.05
CA GLU A 310 -16.83 9.17 -17.54
C GLU A 310 -16.17 7.83 -17.94
N LEU A 311 -16.35 6.79 -17.13
CA LEU A 311 -15.85 5.46 -17.44
C LEU A 311 -16.59 4.83 -18.63
N ALA A 312 -17.91 4.93 -18.68
CA ALA A 312 -18.71 4.43 -19.81
C ALA A 312 -18.34 5.11 -21.13
N TYR A 313 -18.05 6.42 -21.10
CA TYR A 313 -17.63 7.16 -22.29
C TYR A 313 -16.30 6.59 -22.84
N ARG A 314 -15.34 6.27 -21.99
CA ARG A 314 -14.04 5.71 -22.41
C ARG A 314 -14.12 4.26 -22.91
N THR A 315 -15.10 3.50 -22.48
CA THR A 315 -15.30 2.11 -22.94
C THR A 315 -16.10 2.00 -24.24
N THR A 316 -16.77 3.08 -24.66
CA THR A 316 -17.63 3.10 -25.86
C THR A 316 -16.97 3.67 -27.11
N GLU A 317 -15.75 4.23 -27.04
CA GLU A 317 -15.00 4.54 -28.25
C GLU A 317 -14.31 3.25 -28.76
N PRO A 318 -14.78 2.65 -29.88
CA PRO A 318 -13.98 1.64 -30.56
C PRO A 318 -12.81 2.34 -31.27
N ASP A 319 -11.63 1.79 -31.16
CA ASP A 319 -10.47 2.12 -32.01
C ASP A 319 -10.78 1.92 -33.48
#